data_4807c2d9b7cac83318d31572778b7332
#
_entry.id   4807c2d9b7cac83318d31572778b7332
#
_cell.length_a   1.000
_cell.length_b   1.000
_cell.length_c   1.000
_cell.angle_alpha   90.00
_cell.angle_beta   90.00
_cell.angle_gamma   90.00
#
_symmetry.space_group_name_H-M   'P 1'
#
loop_
_entity.id
_entity.type
_entity.pdbx_description
1 polymer ?
#
loop_
_entity_poly.entity_id
_entity_poly.type
_entity_poly.pdbx_seq_one_letter_code
_entity_poly.pdbx_strand_id
1 'polypeptide(L)'
;MKTIIVPTDFSPIATNAMNFAADMALNINASLMLLHIYQVPVSMTDVPVVLVSAEELRKSSELKLQEIKAAMSHITSGKIKVYTEARLGDVSDELEDVCKLIQPFAVIMGTRGTTGVERVLFGSTTLTAIRHLKCPVIVVPPGKEYGTGIKKIGFACDFDKVVETTPIEFIKNMVKEFGAELHVLNVDHEGKHFKPETPEESLMLQTLLQDLNPNYHFIDHVDIEDGINEFVEENNIDLLITIPKKHKLLDSLFKHSSTKQLVAQSHVPVMCVHE
;
A
#
# COMPACT_ATOMS: atom_id res chain seq x y z
N MET A 1 -16.26 -3.95 -12.39
CA MET A 1 -16.32 -2.80 -11.47
C MET A 1 -15.10 -2.93 -10.57
N LYS A 2 -14.33 -1.87 -10.37
CA LYS A 2 -13.15 -1.91 -9.50
C LYS A 2 -13.56 -2.14 -8.07
N THR A 3 -12.77 -2.90 -7.32
CA THR A 3 -12.99 -3.15 -5.89
C THR A 3 -11.70 -2.84 -5.13
N ILE A 4 -11.81 -2.07 -4.07
CA ILE A 4 -10.73 -1.81 -3.12
C ILE A 4 -10.98 -2.71 -1.90
N ILE A 5 -9.98 -3.48 -1.48
CA ILE A 5 -10.05 -4.28 -0.26
C ILE A 5 -9.38 -3.51 0.89
N VAL A 6 -10.03 -3.45 2.03
CA VAL A 6 -9.48 -2.89 3.27
C VAL A 6 -9.54 -3.93 4.35
N PRO A 7 -8.41 -4.59 4.67
CA PRO A 7 -8.31 -5.43 5.85
C PRO A 7 -8.41 -4.56 7.11
N THR A 8 -9.20 -5.00 8.09
CA THR A 8 -9.41 -4.23 9.32
C THR A 8 -9.32 -5.11 10.55
N ASP A 9 -8.60 -4.63 11.55
CA ASP A 9 -8.60 -5.14 12.93
C ASP A 9 -9.42 -4.24 13.87
N PHE A 10 -10.16 -3.30 13.28
CA PHE A 10 -10.94 -2.26 13.98
C PHE A 10 -10.09 -1.24 14.75
N SER A 11 -8.80 -1.22 14.57
CA SER A 11 -7.91 -0.22 15.18
C SER A 11 -8.11 1.17 14.57
N PRO A 12 -7.71 2.25 15.28
CA PRO A 12 -7.73 3.60 14.72
C PRO A 12 -6.92 3.75 13.42
N ILE A 13 -5.84 2.98 13.30
CA ILE A 13 -4.97 2.97 12.11
C ILE A 13 -5.69 2.32 10.91
N ALA A 14 -6.36 1.19 11.14
CA ALA A 14 -7.19 0.55 10.12
C ALA A 14 -8.37 1.46 9.74
N THR A 15 -8.94 2.18 10.69
CA THR A 15 -10.01 3.16 10.43
C THR A 15 -9.51 4.33 9.56
N ASN A 16 -8.30 4.85 9.81
CA ASN A 16 -7.71 5.87 8.96
C ASN A 16 -7.53 5.38 7.50
N ALA A 17 -6.98 4.18 7.33
CA ALA A 17 -6.81 3.57 6.00
C ALA A 17 -8.16 3.34 5.30
N MET A 18 -9.19 2.96 6.05
CA MET A 18 -10.54 2.77 5.54
C MET A 18 -11.18 4.08 5.08
N ASN A 19 -11.01 5.17 5.82
CA ASN A 19 -11.52 6.48 5.41
C ASN A 19 -10.84 6.94 4.12
N PHE A 20 -9.53 6.82 4.05
CA PHE A 20 -8.76 7.09 2.82
C PHE A 20 -9.28 6.26 1.63
N ALA A 21 -9.51 4.96 1.85
CA ALA A 21 -10.02 4.05 0.84
C ALA A 21 -11.44 4.40 0.38
N ALA A 22 -12.31 4.88 1.28
CA ALA A 22 -13.67 5.29 0.95
C ALA A 22 -13.67 6.53 0.04
N ASP A 23 -12.86 7.53 0.35
CA ASP A 23 -12.72 8.74 -0.47
C ASP A 23 -12.09 8.41 -1.84
N MET A 24 -11.07 7.54 -1.85
CA MET A 24 -10.49 7.04 -3.09
C MET A 24 -11.51 6.29 -3.93
N ALA A 25 -12.33 5.42 -3.31
CA ALA A 25 -13.38 4.67 -3.99
C ALA A 25 -14.44 5.58 -4.62
N LEU A 26 -14.81 6.68 -3.92
CA LEU A 26 -15.67 7.72 -4.47
C LEU A 26 -15.07 8.37 -5.73
N ASN A 27 -13.78 8.68 -5.68
CA ASN A 27 -13.07 9.37 -6.75
C ASN A 27 -12.98 8.51 -8.03
N ILE A 28 -12.61 7.22 -7.88
CA ILE A 28 -12.40 6.31 -9.03
C ILE A 28 -13.63 5.44 -9.34
N ASN A 29 -14.78 5.72 -8.73
CA ASN A 29 -16.02 4.95 -8.89
C ASN A 29 -15.83 3.44 -8.64
N ALA A 30 -15.18 3.10 -7.54
CA ALA A 30 -14.93 1.74 -7.09
C ALA A 30 -15.91 1.30 -6.00
N SER A 31 -16.01 0.00 -5.76
CA SER A 31 -16.62 -0.57 -4.55
C SER A 31 -15.57 -0.75 -3.45
N LEU A 32 -16.01 -0.76 -2.22
CA LEU A 32 -15.18 -1.02 -1.06
C LEU A 32 -15.54 -2.38 -0.46
N MET A 33 -14.54 -3.20 -0.13
CA MET A 33 -14.70 -4.45 0.59
C MET A 33 -13.94 -4.38 1.90
N LEU A 34 -14.66 -4.41 3.02
CA LEU A 34 -14.11 -4.48 4.36
C LEU A 34 -13.92 -5.95 4.74
N LEU A 35 -12.70 -6.35 4.99
CA LEU A 35 -12.31 -7.72 5.32
C LEU A 35 -11.78 -7.78 6.75
N HIS A 36 -12.45 -8.53 7.63
CA HIS A 36 -11.92 -8.83 8.95
C HIS A 36 -11.58 -10.31 9.06
N ILE A 37 -10.33 -10.58 9.44
CA ILE A 37 -9.85 -11.96 9.62
C ILE A 37 -9.60 -12.16 11.12
N TYR A 38 -10.20 -13.19 11.69
CA TYR A 38 -10.13 -13.50 13.11
C TYR A 38 -9.59 -14.90 13.34
N GLN A 39 -8.96 -15.11 14.49
CA GLN A 39 -8.40 -16.39 14.91
C GLN A 39 -9.04 -16.80 16.23
N VAL A 40 -9.27 -18.10 16.41
CA VAL A 40 -9.67 -18.65 17.71
C VAL A 40 -8.41 -18.76 18.57
N PRO A 41 -8.35 -18.11 19.73
CA PRO A 41 -7.21 -18.25 20.63
C PRO A 41 -7.02 -19.72 21.05
N VAL A 42 -5.86 -20.27 20.82
CA VAL A 42 -5.50 -21.60 21.34
C VAL A 42 -4.89 -21.41 22.72
N SER A 43 -5.57 -21.90 23.76
CA SER A 43 -5.02 -21.90 25.11
C SER A 43 -3.96 -23.01 25.23
N MET A 44 -2.72 -22.62 25.54
CA MET A 44 -1.61 -23.56 25.84
C MET A 44 -1.43 -23.76 27.35
N THR A 45 -2.40 -23.38 28.18
CA THR A 45 -2.31 -23.47 29.65
C THR A 45 -3.31 -24.49 30.19
N ASP A 46 -2.93 -25.24 31.24
CA ASP A 46 -3.80 -26.17 31.97
C ASP A 46 -4.87 -25.49 32.82
N VAL A 47 -5.00 -24.16 32.70
CA VAL A 47 -6.06 -23.38 33.41
C VAL A 47 -7.30 -23.32 32.53
N PRO A 48 -8.50 -23.61 33.06
CA PRO A 48 -9.73 -23.45 32.32
C PRO A 48 -9.92 -21.99 31.91
N VAL A 49 -9.70 -21.68 30.65
CA VAL A 49 -10.01 -20.38 30.06
C VAL A 49 -11.41 -20.50 29.46
N VAL A 50 -12.25 -19.49 29.68
CA VAL A 50 -13.55 -19.39 28.99
C VAL A 50 -13.21 -19.19 27.51
N LEU A 51 -13.26 -20.27 26.74
CA LEU A 51 -13.02 -20.24 25.31
C LEU A 51 -14.20 -19.56 24.61
N VAL A 52 -13.99 -18.39 24.09
CA VAL A 52 -14.94 -17.78 23.16
C VAL A 52 -15.05 -18.69 21.94
N SER A 53 -16.24 -19.11 21.59
CA SER A 53 -16.46 -20.00 20.44
C SER A 53 -16.17 -19.28 19.13
N ALA A 54 -15.74 -20.03 18.10
CA ALA A 54 -15.56 -19.48 16.77
C ALA A 54 -16.84 -18.79 16.25
N GLU A 55 -18.00 -19.30 16.62
CA GLU A 55 -19.30 -18.73 16.24
C GLU A 55 -19.58 -17.39 16.91
N GLU A 56 -19.19 -17.21 18.18
CA GLU A 56 -19.32 -15.93 18.89
C GLU A 56 -18.37 -14.88 18.32
N LEU A 57 -17.12 -15.29 18.00
CA LEU A 57 -16.16 -14.40 17.33
C LEU A 57 -16.68 -13.98 15.96
N ARG A 58 -17.23 -14.92 15.19
CA ARG A 58 -17.82 -14.62 13.88
C ARG A 58 -18.94 -13.59 14.00
N LYS A 59 -19.92 -13.85 14.88
CA LYS A 59 -21.07 -12.93 15.09
C LYS A 59 -20.63 -11.54 15.54
N SER A 60 -19.67 -11.47 16.47
CA SER A 60 -19.14 -10.19 16.94
C SER A 60 -18.44 -9.42 15.80
N SER A 61 -17.66 -10.12 14.97
CA SER A 61 -16.96 -9.53 13.83
C SER A 61 -17.95 -9.04 12.76
N GLU A 62 -18.94 -9.85 12.42
CA GLU A 62 -19.99 -9.48 11.46
C GLU A 62 -20.78 -8.27 11.94
N LEU A 63 -21.14 -8.21 13.23
CA LEU A 63 -21.86 -7.07 13.80
C LEU A 63 -21.05 -5.77 13.66
N LYS A 64 -19.80 -5.77 14.07
CA LYS A 64 -18.91 -4.62 13.93
C LYS A 64 -18.73 -4.18 12.47
N LEU A 65 -18.57 -5.14 11.56
CA LEU A 65 -18.47 -4.85 10.14
C LEU A 65 -19.75 -4.21 9.59
N GLN A 66 -20.93 -4.64 10.04
CA GLN A 66 -22.20 -4.04 9.62
C GLN A 66 -22.38 -2.62 10.17
N GLU A 67 -21.94 -2.35 11.40
CA GLU A 67 -21.92 -0.99 11.97
C GLU A 67 -21.04 -0.06 11.13
N ILE A 68 -19.84 -0.51 10.80
CA ILE A 68 -18.89 0.26 9.96
C ILE A 68 -19.44 0.46 8.55
N LYS A 69 -20.03 -0.58 7.96
CA LYS A 69 -20.68 -0.48 6.64
C LYS A 69 -21.79 0.57 6.65
N ALA A 70 -22.62 0.60 7.69
CA ALA A 70 -23.68 1.60 7.82
C ALA A 70 -23.10 3.02 7.91
N ALA A 71 -22.04 3.21 8.72
CA ALA A 71 -21.33 4.48 8.84
C ALA A 71 -20.72 4.91 7.51
N MET A 72 -20.01 4.02 6.79
CA MET A 72 -19.42 4.29 5.48
C MET A 72 -20.50 4.63 4.45
N SER A 73 -21.62 3.92 4.43
CA SER A 73 -22.73 4.22 3.51
C SER A 73 -23.32 5.61 3.78
N HIS A 74 -23.39 6.02 5.06
CA HIS A 74 -23.84 7.37 5.44
C HIS A 74 -22.84 8.45 4.98
N ILE A 75 -21.55 8.29 5.29
CA ILE A 75 -20.48 9.23 4.94
C ILE A 75 -20.38 9.42 3.42
N THR A 76 -20.46 8.32 2.66
CA THR A 76 -20.38 8.34 1.20
C THR A 76 -21.72 8.66 0.53
N SER A 77 -22.76 8.97 1.31
CA SER A 77 -24.14 9.21 0.83
C SER A 77 -24.65 8.10 -0.11
N GLY A 78 -24.24 6.85 0.15
CA GLY A 78 -24.60 5.69 -0.65
C GLY A 78 -24.02 5.64 -2.07
N LYS A 79 -23.08 6.52 -2.40
CA LYS A 79 -22.51 6.60 -3.76
C LYS A 79 -21.59 5.44 -4.13
N ILE A 80 -21.03 4.74 -3.14
CA ILE A 80 -20.25 3.53 -3.36
C ILE A 80 -20.92 2.31 -2.76
N LYS A 81 -20.65 1.14 -3.34
CA LYS A 81 -21.08 -0.14 -2.76
C LYS A 81 -20.06 -0.59 -1.72
N VAL A 82 -20.51 -0.88 -0.52
CA VAL A 82 -19.67 -1.39 0.57
C VAL A 82 -20.06 -2.84 0.85
N TYR A 83 -19.10 -3.74 0.70
CA TYR A 83 -19.20 -5.16 1.04
C TYR A 83 -18.44 -5.43 2.33
N THR A 84 -18.86 -6.45 3.05
CA THR A 84 -18.21 -6.85 4.31
C THR A 84 -18.05 -8.36 4.34
N GLU A 85 -16.91 -8.83 4.82
CA GLU A 85 -16.65 -10.26 5.00
C GLU A 85 -15.83 -10.48 6.28
N ALA A 86 -16.22 -11.48 7.07
CA ALA A 86 -15.47 -11.96 8.22
C ALA A 86 -14.98 -13.38 7.94
N ARG A 87 -13.69 -13.64 8.10
CA ARG A 87 -13.06 -14.95 7.83
C ARG A 87 -12.31 -15.46 9.05
N LEU A 88 -12.37 -16.76 9.25
CA LEU A 88 -11.57 -17.48 10.24
C LEU A 88 -10.32 -18.02 9.58
N GLY A 89 -9.13 -17.63 10.04
CA GLY A 89 -7.89 -18.15 9.49
C GLY A 89 -6.66 -17.30 9.80
N ASP A 90 -5.55 -17.60 9.13
CA ASP A 90 -4.39 -16.72 9.12
C ASP A 90 -4.63 -15.50 8.23
N VAL A 91 -4.19 -14.34 8.72
CA VAL A 91 -4.50 -13.07 8.04
C VAL A 91 -3.86 -13.00 6.65
N SER A 92 -2.65 -13.54 6.50
CA SER A 92 -1.92 -13.50 5.23
C SER A 92 -2.54 -14.43 4.21
N ASP A 93 -2.87 -15.65 4.62
CA ASP A 93 -3.44 -16.67 3.74
C ASP A 93 -4.84 -16.26 3.26
N GLU A 94 -5.71 -15.86 4.19
CA GLU A 94 -7.08 -15.45 3.85
C GLU A 94 -7.12 -14.18 2.98
N LEU A 95 -6.23 -13.23 3.25
CA LEU A 95 -6.13 -12.02 2.44
C LEU A 95 -5.63 -12.33 1.02
N GLU A 96 -4.64 -13.22 0.89
CA GLU A 96 -4.14 -13.66 -0.41
C GLU A 96 -5.23 -14.38 -1.22
N ASP A 97 -6.01 -15.24 -0.57
CA ASP A 97 -7.10 -15.98 -1.22
C ASP A 97 -8.22 -15.06 -1.68
N VAL A 98 -8.60 -14.07 -0.87
CA VAL A 98 -9.57 -13.03 -1.27
C VAL A 98 -9.03 -12.22 -2.45
N CYS A 99 -7.76 -11.85 -2.43
CA CYS A 99 -7.14 -11.11 -3.54
C CYS A 99 -7.11 -11.92 -4.83
N LYS A 100 -6.82 -13.22 -4.77
CA LYS A 100 -6.88 -14.12 -5.95
C LYS A 100 -8.29 -14.20 -6.55
N LEU A 101 -9.30 -14.28 -5.68
CA LEU A 101 -10.70 -14.42 -6.08
C LEU A 101 -11.25 -13.12 -6.70
N ILE A 102 -10.98 -11.98 -6.05
CA ILE A 102 -11.60 -10.69 -6.38
C ILE A 102 -10.79 -9.91 -7.41
N GLN A 103 -9.47 -10.11 -7.45
CA GLN A 103 -8.53 -9.33 -8.25
C GLN A 103 -8.76 -7.82 -8.03
N PRO A 104 -8.51 -7.32 -6.81
CA PRO A 104 -8.85 -5.97 -6.44
C PRO A 104 -8.00 -4.94 -7.21
N PHE A 105 -8.53 -3.72 -7.32
CA PHE A 105 -7.77 -2.58 -7.81
C PHE A 105 -6.55 -2.31 -6.93
N ALA A 106 -6.75 -2.36 -5.61
CA ALA A 106 -5.69 -2.29 -4.60
C ALA A 106 -6.19 -2.86 -3.26
N VAL A 107 -5.26 -3.29 -2.42
CA VAL A 107 -5.45 -3.49 -1.00
C VAL A 107 -4.95 -2.23 -0.29
N ILE A 108 -5.78 -1.60 0.55
CA ILE A 108 -5.39 -0.39 1.29
C ILE A 108 -5.28 -0.74 2.77
N MET A 109 -4.11 -0.48 3.34
CA MET A 109 -3.77 -0.81 4.72
C MET A 109 -3.11 0.39 5.41
N GLY A 110 -3.22 0.45 6.73
CA GLY A 110 -2.46 1.42 7.52
C GLY A 110 -1.09 0.88 7.94
N THR A 111 -0.20 1.77 8.32
CA THR A 111 1.02 1.42 9.04
C THR A 111 0.69 1.22 10.52
N ARG A 112 1.42 0.36 11.23
CA ARG A 112 1.27 0.26 12.69
C ARG A 112 2.11 1.36 13.33
N GLY A 113 1.44 2.42 13.81
CA GLY A 113 2.07 3.43 14.65
C GLY A 113 2.14 2.94 16.09
N THR A 114 3.31 3.03 16.73
CA THR A 114 3.40 2.90 18.17
C THR A 114 3.10 4.26 18.80
N THR A 115 2.15 4.30 19.74
CA THR A 115 1.93 5.46 20.59
C THR A 115 3.22 5.78 21.36
N GLY A 116 3.91 6.83 20.99
CA GLY A 116 4.79 7.54 21.91
C GLY A 116 6.29 7.54 21.68
N VAL A 117 6.90 6.90 20.71
CA VAL A 117 8.33 7.08 20.37
C VAL A 117 8.61 6.85 18.89
N GLU A 118 8.98 7.86 18.18
CA GLU A 118 9.80 8.13 17.01
C GLU A 118 10.13 7.04 15.95
N ARG A 119 9.50 5.88 15.91
CA ARG A 119 9.68 4.93 14.80
C ARG A 119 8.36 4.29 14.43
N VAL A 120 7.88 4.59 13.22
CA VAL A 120 6.78 3.85 12.59
C VAL A 120 7.24 2.39 12.44
N LEU A 121 6.70 1.52 13.28
CA LEU A 121 6.89 0.09 13.15
C LEU A 121 5.76 -0.47 12.29
N PHE A 122 6.11 -1.14 11.20
CA PHE A 122 5.13 -1.88 10.41
C PHE A 122 4.47 -2.99 11.22
N GLY A 123 3.17 -3.14 11.00
CA GLY A 123 2.51 -4.39 11.35
C GLY A 123 3.07 -5.54 10.52
N SER A 124 3.25 -6.71 11.14
CA SER A 124 3.66 -7.94 10.41
C SER A 124 2.77 -8.21 9.21
N THR A 125 1.47 -7.99 9.33
CA THR A 125 0.47 -8.17 8.28
C THR A 125 0.73 -7.24 7.08
N THR A 126 1.02 -5.95 7.31
CA THR A 126 1.30 -5.00 6.22
C THR A 126 2.58 -5.37 5.48
N LEU A 127 3.63 -5.77 6.21
CA LEU A 127 4.87 -6.25 5.59
C LEU A 127 4.66 -7.52 4.77
N THR A 128 3.87 -8.45 5.29
CA THR A 128 3.55 -9.69 4.57
C THR A 128 2.72 -9.40 3.33
N ALA A 129 1.74 -8.51 3.42
CA ALA A 129 0.95 -8.07 2.26
C ALA A 129 1.85 -7.46 1.17
N ILE A 130 2.76 -6.54 1.53
CA ILE A 130 3.71 -5.94 0.57
C ILE A 130 4.58 -7.00 -0.10
N ARG A 131 4.95 -8.08 0.59
CA ARG A 131 5.85 -9.11 0.07
C ARG A 131 5.18 -10.14 -0.83
N HIS A 132 3.95 -10.52 -0.49
CA HIS A 132 3.33 -11.72 -1.03
C HIS A 132 2.11 -11.47 -1.91
N LEU A 133 1.40 -10.36 -1.71
CA LEU A 133 0.23 -10.09 -2.56
C LEU A 133 0.67 -9.69 -3.97
N LYS A 134 0.04 -10.30 -4.95
CA LYS A 134 0.27 -9.97 -6.37
C LYS A 134 -0.50 -8.72 -6.83
N CYS A 135 -1.49 -8.28 -6.05
CA CYS A 135 -2.21 -7.05 -6.31
C CYS A 135 -1.49 -5.85 -5.65
N PRO A 136 -1.74 -4.62 -6.12
CA PRO A 136 -1.15 -3.43 -5.52
C PRO A 136 -1.54 -3.27 -4.06
N VAL A 137 -0.57 -2.90 -3.22
CA VAL A 137 -0.79 -2.61 -1.80
C VAL A 137 -0.49 -1.14 -1.55
N ILE A 138 -1.50 -0.37 -1.11
CA ILE A 138 -1.33 1.03 -0.70
C ILE A 138 -1.25 1.08 0.81
N VAL A 139 -0.14 1.60 1.31
CA VAL A 139 0.08 1.80 2.74
C VAL A 139 -0.15 3.27 3.08
N VAL A 140 -1.12 3.53 3.94
CA VAL A 140 -1.55 4.88 4.31
C VAL A 140 -0.92 5.26 5.65
N PRO A 141 -0.13 6.34 5.72
CA PRO A 141 0.43 6.85 6.98
C PRO A 141 -0.65 7.30 7.95
N PRO A 142 -0.37 7.29 9.27
CA PRO A 142 -1.31 7.78 10.27
C PRO A 142 -1.72 9.23 10.02
N GLY A 143 -3.02 9.50 10.13
CA GLY A 143 -3.59 10.85 9.96
C GLY A 143 -3.60 11.37 8.52
N LYS A 144 -3.14 10.59 7.54
CA LYS A 144 -3.21 11.01 6.14
C LYS A 144 -4.61 10.82 5.60
N GLU A 145 -5.17 11.89 5.07
CA GLU A 145 -6.46 11.92 4.38
C GLU A 145 -6.26 11.87 2.87
N TYR A 146 -7.28 11.43 2.14
CA TYR A 146 -7.29 11.43 0.67
C TYR A 146 -7.37 12.86 0.09
N GLY A 147 -8.02 13.76 0.82
CA GLY A 147 -8.10 15.19 0.51
C GLY A 147 -8.76 15.48 -0.85
N THR A 148 -8.07 16.25 -1.68
CA THR A 148 -8.58 16.66 -3.00
C THR A 148 -8.28 15.64 -4.12
N GLY A 149 -7.81 14.47 -3.75
CA GLY A 149 -7.45 13.38 -4.68
C GLY A 149 -5.96 13.28 -4.97
N ILE A 150 -5.61 12.30 -5.80
CA ILE A 150 -4.22 12.07 -6.24
C ILE A 150 -4.01 12.83 -7.54
N LYS A 151 -3.21 13.88 -7.51
CA LYS A 151 -2.88 14.74 -8.66
C LYS A 151 -1.43 14.62 -9.10
N LYS A 152 -0.55 14.23 -8.19
CA LYS A 152 0.85 14.01 -8.45
C LYS A 152 1.28 12.65 -7.94
N ILE A 153 1.82 11.83 -8.83
CA ILE A 153 2.35 10.51 -8.52
C ILE A 153 3.86 10.54 -8.65
N GLY A 154 4.57 10.24 -7.57
CA GLY A 154 5.99 9.96 -7.58
C GLY A 154 6.24 8.48 -7.93
N PHE A 155 7.16 8.18 -8.79
CA PHE A 155 7.63 6.83 -9.07
C PHE A 155 9.12 6.73 -8.74
N ALA A 156 9.46 6.04 -7.66
CA ALA A 156 10.83 5.79 -7.25
C ALA A 156 11.45 4.69 -8.13
N CYS A 157 12.47 5.05 -8.91
CA CYS A 157 13.13 4.16 -9.88
C CYS A 157 14.65 4.24 -9.76
N ASP A 158 15.31 3.09 -9.70
CA ASP A 158 16.78 2.99 -9.67
C ASP A 158 17.42 2.78 -11.05
N PHE A 159 16.62 2.79 -12.12
CA PHE A 159 17.04 2.51 -13.49
C PHE A 159 17.86 1.21 -13.65
N ASP A 160 17.46 0.16 -12.92
CA ASP A 160 18.07 -1.16 -13.05
C ASP A 160 17.11 -2.14 -13.71
N LYS A 161 17.45 -2.59 -14.92
CA LYS A 161 16.65 -3.53 -15.73
C LYS A 161 15.19 -3.10 -15.89
N VAL A 162 14.98 -1.86 -16.28
CA VAL A 162 13.67 -1.20 -16.35
C VAL A 162 12.62 -2.02 -17.12
N VAL A 163 12.99 -2.62 -18.24
CA VAL A 163 12.05 -3.41 -19.06
C VAL A 163 11.57 -4.67 -18.34
N GLU A 164 12.45 -5.29 -17.55
CA GLU A 164 12.15 -6.54 -16.86
C GLU A 164 11.42 -6.32 -15.52
N THR A 165 11.74 -5.20 -14.84
CA THR A 165 11.34 -4.99 -13.45
C THR A 165 10.22 -3.96 -13.27
N THR A 166 9.91 -3.17 -14.31
CA THR A 166 8.92 -2.09 -14.20
C THR A 166 7.59 -2.48 -14.84
N PRO A 167 6.50 -2.55 -14.07
CA PRO A 167 5.16 -2.82 -14.59
C PRO A 167 4.58 -1.58 -15.30
N ILE A 168 5.12 -1.26 -16.47
CA ILE A 168 4.84 -0.03 -17.23
C ILE A 168 3.34 0.19 -17.46
N GLU A 169 2.63 -0.83 -17.94
CA GLU A 169 1.19 -0.70 -18.22
C GLU A 169 0.37 -0.44 -16.94
N PHE A 170 0.79 -1.00 -15.83
CA PHE A 170 0.17 -0.70 -14.55
C PHE A 170 0.36 0.78 -14.17
N ILE A 171 1.59 1.30 -14.25
CA ILE A 171 1.90 2.70 -13.94
C ILE A 171 1.09 3.63 -14.85
N LYS A 172 1.04 3.34 -16.16
CA LYS A 172 0.24 4.10 -17.12
C LYS A 172 -1.25 4.13 -16.75
N ASN A 173 -1.78 2.96 -16.38
CA ASN A 173 -3.18 2.86 -15.98
C ASN A 173 -3.47 3.64 -14.70
N MET A 174 -2.57 3.63 -13.71
CA MET A 174 -2.73 4.39 -12.48
C MET A 174 -2.71 5.90 -12.74
N VAL A 175 -1.74 6.39 -13.51
CA VAL A 175 -1.63 7.81 -13.87
C VAL A 175 -2.88 8.28 -14.61
N LYS A 176 -3.35 7.51 -15.58
CA LYS A 176 -4.58 7.81 -16.34
C LYS A 176 -5.84 7.75 -15.46
N GLU A 177 -5.92 6.78 -14.55
CA GLU A 177 -7.06 6.61 -13.65
C GLU A 177 -7.28 7.82 -12.76
N PHE A 178 -6.19 8.37 -12.21
CA PHE A 178 -6.25 9.55 -11.36
C PHE A 178 -6.20 10.87 -12.14
N GLY A 179 -5.84 10.83 -13.43
CA GLY A 179 -5.54 12.03 -14.21
C GLY A 179 -4.37 12.81 -13.61
N ALA A 180 -3.39 12.11 -13.08
CA ALA A 180 -2.30 12.67 -12.32
C ALA A 180 -1.08 13.00 -13.19
N GLU A 181 -0.23 13.92 -12.72
CA GLU A 181 1.11 14.13 -13.24
C GLU A 181 2.05 13.04 -12.71
N LEU A 182 2.94 12.52 -13.56
CA LEU A 182 3.93 11.53 -13.19
C LEU A 182 5.30 12.17 -12.98
N HIS A 183 5.88 11.95 -11.81
CA HIS A 183 7.23 12.36 -11.44
C HIS A 183 8.08 11.12 -11.23
N VAL A 184 9.09 10.89 -12.09
CA VAL A 184 10.04 9.77 -11.94
C VAL A 184 11.22 10.26 -11.11
N LEU A 185 11.45 9.59 -9.98
CA LEU A 185 12.43 9.98 -8.96
C LEU A 185 13.59 8.99 -8.96
N ASN A 186 14.78 9.49 -9.16
CA ASN A 186 16.01 8.73 -8.98
C ASN A 186 16.92 9.47 -8.01
N VAL A 187 17.47 8.76 -7.03
CA VAL A 187 18.41 9.31 -6.05
C VAL A 187 19.78 8.69 -6.28
N ASP A 188 20.77 9.56 -6.43
CA ASP A 188 22.18 9.18 -6.47
C ASP A 188 23.01 10.18 -5.68
N HIS A 189 24.18 9.76 -5.22
CA HIS A 189 25.14 10.62 -4.55
C HIS A 189 26.55 10.25 -5.01
N GLU A 190 27.25 11.24 -5.59
CA GLU A 190 28.61 11.07 -6.11
C GLU A 190 28.76 9.90 -7.11
N GLY A 191 27.71 9.54 -7.83
CA GLY A 191 27.73 8.44 -8.79
C GLY A 191 27.81 7.03 -8.17
N LYS A 192 27.49 6.89 -6.86
CA LYS A 192 27.59 5.59 -6.17
C LYS A 192 26.58 4.55 -6.66
N HIS A 193 25.43 5.02 -7.14
CA HIS A 193 24.36 4.16 -7.66
C HIS A 193 24.31 4.17 -9.20
N PHE A 194 25.13 5.01 -9.83
CA PHE A 194 25.20 5.13 -11.29
C PHE A 194 26.01 3.96 -11.87
N LYS A 195 25.37 3.17 -12.72
CA LYS A 195 26.00 2.06 -13.47
C LYS A 195 26.24 2.49 -14.91
N PRO A 196 27.15 1.83 -15.65
CA PRO A 196 27.36 2.10 -17.07
C PRO A 196 26.09 2.04 -17.93
N GLU A 197 25.14 1.17 -17.53
CA GLU A 197 23.86 0.93 -18.21
C GLU A 197 22.77 1.95 -17.82
N THR A 198 22.95 2.73 -16.75
CA THR A 198 21.94 3.67 -16.22
C THR A 198 21.42 4.67 -17.27
N PRO A 199 22.26 5.26 -18.17
CA PRO A 199 21.77 6.18 -19.20
C PRO A 199 20.85 5.49 -20.21
N GLU A 200 21.18 4.26 -20.62
CA GLU A 200 20.37 3.47 -21.56
C GLU A 200 19.03 3.07 -20.94
N GLU A 201 19.05 2.57 -19.72
CA GLU A 201 17.85 2.20 -18.96
C GLU A 201 16.95 3.41 -18.70
N SER A 202 17.51 4.57 -18.38
CA SER A 202 16.77 5.82 -18.23
C SER A 202 16.10 6.25 -19.53
N LEU A 203 16.81 6.21 -20.68
CA LEU A 203 16.25 6.51 -21.99
C LEU A 203 15.14 5.52 -22.37
N MET A 204 15.31 4.27 -22.01
CA MET A 204 14.32 3.21 -22.24
C MET A 204 13.03 3.49 -21.46
N LEU A 205 13.14 3.83 -20.18
CA LEU A 205 11.99 4.24 -19.37
C LEU A 205 11.29 5.48 -19.94
N GLN A 206 12.05 6.48 -20.39
CA GLN A 206 11.50 7.66 -21.05
C GLN A 206 10.68 7.28 -22.27
N THR A 207 11.19 6.39 -23.11
CA THR A 207 10.48 5.90 -24.29
C THR A 207 9.20 5.17 -23.92
N LEU A 208 9.24 4.31 -22.91
CA LEU A 208 8.11 3.53 -22.46
C LEU A 208 6.99 4.37 -21.83
N LEU A 209 7.33 5.47 -21.17
CA LEU A 209 6.37 6.35 -20.48
C LEU A 209 6.07 7.65 -21.25
N GLN A 210 6.58 7.83 -22.47
CA GLN A 210 6.49 9.08 -23.23
C GLN A 210 5.06 9.62 -23.41
N ASP A 211 4.06 8.74 -23.48
CA ASP A 211 2.66 9.11 -23.61
C ASP A 211 2.07 9.79 -22.36
N LEU A 212 2.76 9.74 -21.23
CA LEU A 212 2.39 10.39 -19.98
C LEU A 212 3.09 11.73 -19.77
N ASN A 213 4.09 12.09 -20.60
CA ASN A 213 4.95 13.26 -20.41
C ASN A 213 5.52 13.38 -18.99
N PRO A 214 6.22 12.37 -18.46
CA PRO A 214 6.68 12.37 -17.07
C PRO A 214 7.78 13.41 -16.82
N ASN A 215 7.78 13.95 -15.60
CA ASN A 215 8.84 14.81 -15.11
C ASN A 215 9.93 13.94 -14.46
N TYR A 216 11.18 14.01 -14.96
CA TYR A 216 12.30 13.26 -14.39
C TYR A 216 13.08 14.11 -13.41
N HIS A 217 13.38 13.56 -12.23
CA HIS A 217 14.10 14.21 -11.16
C HIS A 217 15.27 13.33 -10.72
N PHE A 218 16.46 13.87 -10.83
CA PHE A 218 17.70 13.26 -10.35
C PHE A 218 18.11 14.00 -9.08
N ILE A 219 17.97 13.32 -7.96
CA ILE A 219 18.11 13.87 -6.62
C ILE A 219 19.50 13.51 -6.12
N ASP A 220 20.31 14.51 -5.73
CA ASP A 220 21.60 14.28 -5.09
C ASP A 220 21.43 14.23 -3.57
N HIS A 221 21.43 13.01 -3.01
CA HIS A 221 21.28 12.79 -1.58
C HIS A 221 22.04 11.54 -1.13
N VAL A 222 22.67 11.60 0.05
CA VAL A 222 23.47 10.51 0.63
C VAL A 222 22.65 9.28 0.93
N ASP A 223 21.42 9.49 1.42
CA ASP A 223 20.44 8.44 1.74
C ASP A 223 19.28 8.47 0.74
N ILE A 224 18.99 7.30 0.14
CA ILE A 224 18.00 7.20 -0.93
C ILE A 224 16.59 7.48 -0.40
N GLU A 225 16.27 6.92 0.76
CA GLU A 225 14.95 7.00 1.35
C GLU A 225 14.64 8.42 1.83
N ASP A 226 15.59 9.06 2.48
CA ASP A 226 15.49 10.44 2.92
C ASP A 226 15.36 11.39 1.72
N GLY A 227 16.19 11.23 0.69
CA GLY A 227 16.12 12.04 -0.53
C GLY A 227 14.77 11.93 -1.26
N ILE A 228 14.17 10.74 -1.31
CA ILE A 228 12.83 10.56 -1.88
C ILE A 228 11.78 11.25 -0.99
N ASN A 229 11.84 11.07 0.32
CA ASN A 229 10.86 11.64 1.25
C ASN A 229 10.91 13.17 1.27
N GLU A 230 12.09 13.78 1.29
CA GLU A 230 12.26 15.23 1.18
C GLU A 230 11.66 15.76 -0.13
N PHE A 231 11.98 15.12 -1.26
CA PHE A 231 11.41 15.51 -2.55
C PHE A 231 9.89 15.41 -2.56
N VAL A 232 9.34 14.33 -2.01
CA VAL A 232 7.89 14.08 -1.95
C VAL A 232 7.16 15.17 -1.17
N GLU A 233 7.73 15.63 -0.06
CA GLU A 233 7.19 16.71 0.77
C GLU A 233 7.28 18.07 0.05
N GLU A 234 8.46 18.43 -0.45
CA GLU A 234 8.72 19.72 -1.10
C GLU A 234 7.86 19.93 -2.36
N ASN A 235 7.60 18.84 -3.12
CA ASN A 235 6.87 18.90 -4.37
C ASN A 235 5.38 18.53 -4.24
N ASN A 236 4.89 18.29 -3.02
CA ASN A 236 3.51 17.92 -2.73
C ASN A 236 3.05 16.71 -3.56
N ILE A 237 3.82 15.64 -3.54
CA ILE A 237 3.44 14.36 -4.14
C ILE A 237 2.30 13.75 -3.31
N ASP A 238 1.25 13.28 -3.97
CA ASP A 238 0.07 12.73 -3.30
C ASP A 238 0.16 11.21 -3.08
N LEU A 239 0.84 10.51 -3.97
CA LEU A 239 1.04 9.06 -3.94
C LEU A 239 2.44 8.71 -4.44
N LEU A 240 3.16 7.89 -3.70
CA LEU A 240 4.45 7.36 -4.13
C LEU A 240 4.31 5.91 -4.59
N ILE A 241 4.78 5.58 -5.78
CA ILE A 241 4.86 4.20 -6.29
C ILE A 241 6.28 3.68 -6.11
N THR A 242 6.41 2.49 -5.58
CA THR A 242 7.67 1.75 -5.47
C THR A 242 7.50 0.29 -5.88
N ILE A 243 8.55 -0.30 -6.41
CA ILE A 243 8.58 -1.70 -6.83
C ILE A 243 9.50 -2.47 -5.88
N PRO A 244 8.94 -3.32 -4.98
CA PRO A 244 9.74 -4.17 -4.12
C PRO A 244 10.53 -5.18 -4.96
N LYS A 245 11.84 -5.03 -5.05
CA LYS A 245 12.68 -5.96 -5.81
C LYS A 245 12.80 -7.31 -5.11
N LYS A 246 12.59 -8.38 -5.86
CA LYS A 246 12.85 -9.76 -5.42
C LYS A 246 14.35 -10.01 -5.43
N HIS A 247 15.05 -9.66 -4.37
CA HIS A 247 16.42 -10.11 -4.21
C HIS A 247 16.45 -11.63 -4.13
N LYS A 248 17.11 -12.27 -5.09
CA LYS A 248 17.40 -13.70 -5.07
C LYS A 248 18.15 -14.01 -3.78
N LEU A 249 17.50 -14.84 -2.93
CA LEU A 249 18.06 -15.53 -1.78
C LEU A 249 18.31 -14.69 -0.50
N LEU A 250 17.65 -15.17 0.55
CA LEU A 250 17.84 -14.96 1.98
C LEU A 250 16.94 -13.90 2.65
N ASP A 251 16.03 -14.42 3.48
CA ASP A 251 15.16 -13.69 4.44
C ASP A 251 15.90 -12.71 5.39
N SER A 252 17.22 -12.79 5.45
CA SER A 252 18.05 -11.94 6.31
C SER A 252 18.27 -10.53 5.78
N LEU A 253 18.11 -10.28 4.47
CA LEU A 253 18.38 -8.98 3.84
C LEU A 253 17.20 -8.01 3.91
N PHE A 254 15.99 -8.47 4.25
CA PHE A 254 14.84 -7.59 4.45
C PHE A 254 14.92 -6.69 5.69
N LYS A 255 15.93 -6.86 6.54
CA LYS A 255 16.13 -5.92 7.66
C LYS A 255 16.48 -4.50 7.21
N HIS A 256 17.03 -4.35 5.99
CA HIS A 256 17.44 -3.08 5.41
C HIS A 256 16.91 -2.90 3.96
N SER A 257 15.66 -3.30 3.70
CA SER A 257 15.04 -3.09 2.38
C SER A 257 14.66 -1.63 2.24
N SER A 258 15.16 -0.95 1.19
CA SER A 258 14.82 0.42 0.81
C SER A 258 13.30 0.65 0.76
N THR A 259 12.54 -0.29 0.19
CA THR A 259 11.07 -0.22 0.20
C THR A 259 10.49 -0.17 1.60
N LYS A 260 11.00 -0.99 2.54
CA LYS A 260 10.50 -1.00 3.93
C LYS A 260 10.78 0.33 4.63
N GLN A 261 11.98 0.87 4.49
CA GLN A 261 12.34 2.16 5.10
C GLN A 261 11.54 3.29 4.47
N LEU A 262 11.45 3.32 3.15
CA LEU A 262 10.67 4.32 2.40
C LEU A 262 9.20 4.34 2.85
N VAL A 263 8.54 3.19 2.90
CA VAL A 263 7.15 3.09 3.38
C VAL A 263 7.03 3.45 4.86
N ALA A 264 8.05 3.15 5.70
CA ALA A 264 8.05 3.45 7.12
C ALA A 264 8.17 4.95 7.44
N GLN A 265 8.93 5.66 6.63
CA GLN A 265 9.26 7.07 6.85
C GLN A 265 8.35 8.01 6.04
N SER A 266 7.66 7.48 5.04
CA SER A 266 6.84 8.30 4.16
C SER A 266 5.68 8.98 4.89
N HIS A 267 5.50 10.27 4.63
CA HIS A 267 4.35 11.07 5.06
C HIS A 267 3.21 11.08 4.05
N VAL A 268 3.38 10.40 2.91
CA VAL A 268 2.34 10.21 1.89
C VAL A 268 2.07 8.73 1.70
N PRO A 269 0.89 8.36 1.17
CA PRO A 269 0.59 6.97 0.84
C PRO A 269 1.62 6.39 -0.12
N VAL A 270 2.04 5.17 0.15
CA VAL A 270 2.98 4.44 -0.71
C VAL A 270 2.29 3.23 -1.33
N MET A 271 2.28 3.17 -2.63
CA MET A 271 1.79 2.03 -3.40
C MET A 271 2.95 1.11 -3.77
N CYS A 272 2.91 -0.11 -3.25
CA CYS A 272 3.85 -1.18 -3.58
C CYS A 272 3.25 -2.05 -4.68
N VAL A 273 3.97 -2.21 -5.79
CA VAL A 273 3.55 -3.00 -6.96
C VAL A 273 4.63 -4.00 -7.29
N HIS A 274 4.26 -5.23 -7.56
CA HIS A 274 5.21 -6.27 -7.98
C HIS A 274 5.44 -6.27 -9.50
N GLU A 275 6.63 -6.76 -9.88
CA GLU A 275 7.05 -7.03 -11.25
C GLU A 275 6.06 -7.93 -11.99
#